data_d5c7d145fdb05323b81581bd9d8ce42a
#
_entry.id   d5c7d145fdb05323b81581bd9d8ce42a
#
_cell.length_a   1.000
_cell.length_b   1.000
_cell.length_c   1.000
_cell.angle_alpha   90.00
_cell.angle_beta   90.00
_cell.angle_gamma   90.00
#
_symmetry.space_group_name_H-M   'P 1'
#
loop_
_entity.id
_entity.type
_entity.pdbx_description
1 polymer ?
#
loop_
_entity_poly.entity_id
_entity_poly.type
_entity_poly.pdbx_seq_one_letter_code
_entity_poly.pdbx_strand_id
1 'polypeptide(L)'
;MEWTVHGWRSIYESEWVSVRQADVELPDGQRLWHHVAHYPNKAAAALVAVPERGVLMLWRHRFITDSWGWELPAGRIDPGEQPIETAARETEEEAGWRPGPLSPLTSYHPSNGSSDQTFYVFMATEAEHIGEPTDTNEADRVEWVPVADLRGLIADGHVTD
;
A
#
# COMPACT_ATOMS: atom_id res chain seq x y z
N MET A 1 9.95 -4.09 -26.97
CA MET A 1 11.18 -4.81 -26.55
C MET A 1 10.83 -5.61 -25.31
N GLU A 2 11.06 -6.91 -25.32
CA GLU A 2 10.72 -7.82 -24.23
C GLU A 2 11.99 -8.52 -23.75
N TRP A 3 12.13 -8.69 -22.42
CA TRP A 3 13.23 -9.42 -21.83
C TRP A 3 12.84 -10.88 -21.66
N THR A 4 13.77 -11.81 -21.90
CA THR A 4 13.52 -13.23 -21.73
C THR A 4 14.04 -13.69 -20.38
N VAL A 5 13.19 -14.34 -19.59
CA VAL A 5 13.58 -14.96 -18.31
C VAL A 5 13.90 -16.43 -18.56
N HIS A 6 15.16 -16.82 -18.33
CA HIS A 6 15.63 -18.18 -18.50
C HIS A 6 15.55 -19.03 -17.23
N GLY A 7 15.53 -18.39 -16.07
CA GLY A 7 15.42 -19.11 -14.80
C GLY A 7 15.44 -18.21 -13.59
N TRP A 8 15.27 -18.81 -12.43
CA TRP A 8 15.22 -18.13 -11.14
C TRP A 8 16.09 -18.89 -10.13
N ARG A 9 16.69 -18.16 -9.21
CA ARG A 9 17.26 -18.74 -8.00
C ARG A 9 16.87 -17.93 -6.77
N SER A 10 16.60 -18.62 -5.67
CA SER A 10 16.34 -17.97 -4.39
C SER A 10 17.64 -17.57 -3.72
N ILE A 11 17.62 -16.41 -3.05
CA ILE A 11 18.73 -15.94 -2.20
C ILE A 11 18.29 -15.94 -0.73
N TYR A 12 17.06 -15.49 -0.47
CA TYR A 12 16.45 -15.44 0.85
C TYR A 12 14.95 -15.71 0.74
N GLU A 13 14.40 -16.44 1.69
CA GLU A 13 12.98 -16.73 1.76
C GLU A 13 12.46 -16.56 3.19
N SER A 14 11.31 -15.90 3.30
CA SER A 14 10.52 -15.81 4.52
C SER A 14 9.04 -15.79 4.16
N GLU A 15 8.18 -15.83 5.16
CA GLU A 15 6.73 -15.64 4.99
C GLU A 15 6.34 -14.21 4.55
N TRP A 16 7.23 -13.25 4.75
CA TRP A 16 6.99 -11.83 4.48
C TRP A 16 7.49 -11.40 3.10
N VAL A 17 8.70 -11.83 2.76
CA VAL A 17 9.37 -11.43 1.52
C VAL A 17 10.40 -12.48 1.11
N SER A 18 10.54 -12.70 -0.18
CA SER A 18 11.65 -13.47 -0.75
C SER A 18 12.52 -12.57 -1.62
N VAL A 19 13.83 -12.77 -1.54
CA VAL A 19 14.77 -12.15 -2.49
C VAL A 19 15.21 -13.22 -3.46
N ARG A 20 14.96 -12.96 -4.75
CA ARG A 20 15.26 -13.89 -5.85
C ARG A 20 16.15 -13.21 -6.88
N GLN A 21 16.86 -13.99 -7.65
CA GLN A 21 17.51 -13.54 -8.88
C GLN A 21 16.87 -14.21 -10.08
N ALA A 22 16.56 -13.39 -11.09
CA ALA A 22 16.15 -13.84 -12.41
C ALA A 22 17.36 -13.83 -13.34
N ASP A 23 17.60 -14.92 -14.05
CA ASP A 23 18.53 -14.95 -15.17
C ASP A 23 17.81 -14.39 -16.39
N VAL A 24 18.11 -13.16 -16.75
CA VAL A 24 17.41 -12.45 -17.82
C VAL A 24 18.33 -12.15 -18.99
N GLU A 25 17.77 -12.25 -20.20
CA GLU A 25 18.39 -11.85 -21.45
C GLU A 25 17.71 -10.59 -21.97
N LEU A 26 18.53 -9.60 -22.24
CA LEU A 26 18.11 -8.32 -22.84
C LEU A 26 17.90 -8.48 -24.35
N PRO A 27 17.18 -7.55 -24.99
CA PRO A 27 16.93 -7.59 -26.43
C PRO A 27 18.18 -7.57 -27.33
N ASP A 28 19.33 -7.13 -26.78
CA ASP A 28 20.63 -7.13 -27.46
C ASP A 28 21.43 -8.45 -27.27
N GLY A 29 20.85 -9.41 -26.55
CA GLY A 29 21.45 -10.69 -26.25
C GLY A 29 22.35 -10.71 -24.98
N GLN A 30 22.54 -9.58 -24.30
CA GLN A 30 23.23 -9.58 -23.02
C GLN A 30 22.43 -10.34 -21.96
N ARG A 31 23.13 -11.08 -21.09
CA ARG A 31 22.52 -11.79 -19.96
C ARG A 31 23.05 -11.21 -18.63
N LEU A 32 22.13 -11.09 -17.69
CA LEU A 32 22.45 -10.65 -16.33
C LEU A 32 21.53 -11.31 -15.29
N TRP A 33 21.99 -11.31 -14.04
CA TRP A 33 21.19 -11.71 -12.89
C TRP A 33 20.51 -10.47 -12.29
N HIS A 34 19.20 -10.37 -12.47
CA HIS A 34 18.38 -9.27 -11.93
C HIS A 34 17.83 -9.65 -10.56
N HIS A 35 17.98 -8.75 -9.56
CA HIS A 35 17.43 -8.98 -8.23
C HIS A 35 15.97 -8.55 -8.16
N VAL A 36 15.15 -9.40 -7.54
CA VAL A 36 13.72 -9.18 -7.40
C VAL A 36 13.31 -9.45 -5.95
N ALA A 37 12.63 -8.48 -5.33
CA ALA A 37 11.87 -8.71 -4.11
C ALA A 37 10.50 -9.26 -4.49
N HIS A 38 10.20 -10.46 -4.03
CA HIS A 38 8.91 -11.12 -4.25
C HIS A 38 8.09 -11.08 -2.96
N TYR A 39 6.89 -10.51 -3.06
CA TYR A 39 5.94 -10.43 -1.96
C TYR A 39 4.83 -11.46 -2.17
N PRO A 40 4.70 -12.47 -1.28
CA PRO A 40 3.67 -13.51 -1.41
C PRO A 40 2.26 -12.94 -1.29
N ASN A 41 2.10 -11.88 -0.49
CA ASN A 41 0.84 -11.18 -0.31
C ASN A 41 0.91 -9.78 -0.91
N LYS A 42 -0.18 -9.39 -1.55
CA LYS A 42 -0.41 -8.05 -2.06
C LYS A 42 -1.00 -7.17 -0.97
N ALA A 43 -1.19 -5.89 -1.22
CA ALA A 43 -1.77 -4.96 -0.25
C ALA A 43 -3.00 -4.26 -0.82
N ALA A 44 -3.86 -3.79 0.09
CA ALA A 44 -5.02 -3.00 -0.26
C ALA A 44 -5.17 -1.80 0.68
N ALA A 45 -5.63 -0.68 0.14
CA ALA A 45 -5.85 0.57 0.83
C ALA A 45 -7.25 1.12 0.55
N ALA A 46 -7.78 1.89 1.50
CA ALA A 46 -9.03 2.64 1.31
C ALA A 46 -8.79 4.15 1.30
N LEU A 47 -9.12 4.80 0.19
CA LEU A 47 -9.31 6.24 0.12
C LEU A 47 -10.74 6.56 0.58
N VAL A 48 -10.90 6.93 1.84
CA VAL A 48 -12.19 7.36 2.38
C VAL A 48 -12.25 8.89 2.33
N ALA A 49 -13.04 9.42 1.40
CA ALA A 49 -13.14 10.86 1.14
C ALA A 49 -14.60 11.32 1.33
N VAL A 50 -14.90 11.93 2.49
CA VAL A 50 -16.21 12.46 2.83
C VAL A 50 -16.25 13.96 2.55
N PRO A 51 -17.18 14.48 1.73
CA PRO A 51 -17.14 15.87 1.22
C PRO A 51 -16.97 16.95 2.29
N GLU A 52 -17.67 16.84 3.43
CA GLU A 52 -17.62 17.84 4.51
C GLU A 52 -16.51 17.61 5.53
N ARG A 53 -15.78 16.47 5.43
CA ARG A 53 -14.73 16.11 6.38
C ARG A 53 -13.33 16.18 5.75
N GLY A 54 -13.20 15.75 4.50
CA GLY A 54 -11.92 15.56 3.84
C GLY A 54 -11.58 14.10 3.61
N VAL A 55 -10.31 13.76 3.64
CA VAL A 55 -9.78 12.39 3.49
C VAL A 55 -9.36 11.86 4.85
N LEU A 56 -9.79 10.66 5.18
CA LEU A 56 -9.35 9.95 6.39
C LEU A 56 -7.91 9.49 6.20
N MET A 57 -7.01 9.97 7.05
CA MET A 57 -5.59 9.70 6.96
C MET A 57 -4.98 9.40 8.32
N LEU A 58 -3.87 8.68 8.30
CA LEU A 58 -3.08 8.26 9.45
C LEU A 58 -1.76 9.02 9.43
N TRP A 59 -1.41 9.68 10.53
CA TRP A 59 -0.08 10.25 10.71
C TRP A 59 0.79 9.21 11.42
N ARG A 60 1.83 8.71 10.74
CA ARG A 60 2.69 7.65 11.28
C ARG A 60 4.16 7.84 10.96
N HIS A 61 4.99 7.20 11.76
CA HIS A 61 6.42 7.10 11.53
C HIS A 61 6.77 5.78 10.84
N ARG A 62 7.47 5.86 9.72
CA ARG A 62 8.03 4.68 9.05
C ARG A 62 9.51 4.56 9.38
N PHE A 63 9.88 3.62 10.25
CA PHE A 63 11.26 3.43 10.71
C PHE A 63 12.23 3.09 9.58
N ILE A 64 11.76 2.49 8.48
CA ILE A 64 12.60 2.10 7.33
C ILE A 64 13.15 3.35 6.62
N THR A 65 12.34 4.39 6.48
CA THR A 65 12.69 5.66 5.83
C THR A 65 13.05 6.74 6.84
N ASP A 66 12.88 6.45 8.14
CA ASP A 66 13.03 7.41 9.25
C ASP A 66 12.25 8.71 9.01
N SER A 67 11.01 8.57 8.58
CA SER A 67 10.16 9.69 8.18
C SER A 67 8.75 9.61 8.77
N TRP A 68 8.17 10.78 8.99
CA TRP A 68 6.77 10.96 9.37
C TRP A 68 5.96 11.38 8.14
N GLY A 69 4.77 10.82 8.00
CA GLY A 69 3.89 11.18 6.88
C GLY A 69 2.44 10.81 7.10
N TRP A 70 1.59 11.41 6.27
CA TRP A 70 0.20 11.05 6.14
C TRP A 70 0.07 9.90 5.14
N GLU A 71 -0.65 8.87 5.54
CA GLU A 71 -0.91 7.68 4.73
C GLU A 71 -2.39 7.34 4.75
N LEU A 72 -2.85 6.60 3.76
CA LEU A 72 -4.17 5.98 3.80
C LEU A 72 -4.16 4.74 4.69
N PRO A 73 -5.28 4.36 5.33
CA PRO A 73 -5.42 3.04 5.94
C PRO A 73 -5.14 1.95 4.90
N ALA A 74 -4.19 1.07 5.20
CA ALA A 74 -3.73 0.07 4.25
C ALA A 74 -3.01 -1.09 4.91
N GLY A 75 -3.25 -2.29 4.41
CA GLY A 75 -2.55 -3.45 4.90
C GLY A 75 -2.46 -4.60 3.91
N ARG A 76 -1.89 -5.68 4.40
CA ARG A 76 -1.65 -6.88 3.63
C ARG A 76 -2.93 -7.69 3.49
N ILE A 77 -3.16 -8.19 2.28
CA ILE A 77 -4.29 -9.10 1.99
C ILE A 77 -4.00 -10.45 2.63
N ASP A 78 -4.85 -10.88 3.53
CA ASP A 78 -4.73 -12.18 4.20
C ASP A 78 -5.12 -13.34 3.28
N PRO A 79 -4.62 -14.56 3.55
CA PRO A 79 -4.97 -15.73 2.76
C PRO A 79 -6.48 -15.98 2.70
N GLY A 80 -7.05 -15.92 1.49
CA GLY A 80 -8.47 -16.11 1.24
C GLY A 80 -9.32 -14.85 1.29
N GLU A 81 -8.75 -13.72 1.71
CA GLU A 81 -9.42 -12.42 1.73
C GLU A 81 -9.44 -11.79 0.33
N GLN A 82 -10.51 -11.06 0.03
CA GLN A 82 -10.55 -10.24 -1.19
C GLN A 82 -9.93 -8.86 -0.91
N PRO A 83 -9.27 -8.23 -1.89
CA PRO A 83 -8.64 -6.91 -1.66
C PRO A 83 -9.58 -5.84 -1.10
N ILE A 84 -10.85 -5.86 -1.49
CA ILE A 84 -11.85 -4.91 -1.00
C ILE A 84 -12.21 -5.16 0.48
N GLU A 85 -12.19 -6.40 0.92
CA GLU A 85 -12.42 -6.78 2.32
C GLU A 85 -11.26 -6.33 3.20
N THR A 86 -10.03 -6.52 2.73
CA THR A 86 -8.81 -6.00 3.38
C THR A 86 -8.88 -4.48 3.54
N ALA A 87 -9.21 -3.74 2.48
CA ALA A 87 -9.31 -2.28 2.56
C ALA A 87 -10.34 -1.80 3.59
N ALA A 88 -11.46 -2.52 3.72
CA ALA A 88 -12.46 -2.22 4.75
C ALA A 88 -11.94 -2.54 6.16
N ARG A 89 -11.38 -3.74 6.37
CA ARG A 89 -10.86 -4.21 7.65
C ARG A 89 -9.75 -3.30 8.18
N GLU A 90 -8.76 -2.98 7.35
CA GLU A 90 -7.65 -2.09 7.74
C GLU A 90 -8.15 -0.68 8.12
N THR A 91 -9.17 -0.17 7.43
CA THR A 91 -9.78 1.12 7.80
C THR A 91 -10.45 1.05 9.18
N GLU A 92 -11.13 -0.06 9.49
CA GLU A 92 -11.72 -0.26 10.81
C GLU A 92 -10.65 -0.41 11.90
N GLU A 93 -9.62 -1.22 11.65
CA GLU A 93 -8.58 -1.57 12.62
C GLU A 93 -7.63 -0.39 12.90
N GLU A 94 -7.13 0.27 11.87
CA GLU A 94 -6.16 1.35 11.96
C GLU A 94 -6.77 2.72 12.26
N ALA A 95 -8.02 2.97 11.83
CA ALA A 95 -8.62 4.29 11.95
C ALA A 95 -9.87 4.34 12.84
N GLY A 96 -10.49 3.23 13.19
CA GLY A 96 -11.74 3.19 13.96
C GLY A 96 -12.97 3.66 13.17
N TRP A 97 -12.89 3.62 11.84
CA TRP A 97 -13.96 4.02 10.94
C TRP A 97 -14.33 2.90 9.99
N ARG A 98 -15.62 2.61 9.89
CA ARG A 98 -16.17 1.70 8.88
C ARG A 98 -16.45 2.47 7.60
N PRO A 99 -15.77 2.16 6.48
CA PRO A 99 -16.06 2.80 5.21
C PRO A 99 -17.47 2.38 4.73
N GLY A 100 -18.15 3.28 4.03
CA GLY A 100 -19.34 2.96 3.26
C GLY A 100 -19.01 2.05 2.07
N PRO A 101 -19.92 1.90 1.09
CA PRO A 101 -19.67 1.05 -0.06
C PRO A 101 -18.36 1.41 -0.78
N LEU A 102 -17.42 0.48 -0.79
CA LEU A 102 -16.14 0.63 -1.47
C LEU A 102 -16.28 0.32 -2.97
N SER A 103 -15.62 1.11 -3.80
CA SER A 103 -15.51 0.89 -5.24
C SER A 103 -14.03 0.88 -5.66
N PRO A 104 -13.61 0.06 -6.65
CA PRO A 104 -12.24 0.09 -7.13
C PRO A 104 -11.86 1.47 -7.67
N LEU A 105 -10.74 2.02 -7.22
CA LEU A 105 -10.19 3.28 -7.72
C LEU A 105 -9.03 3.02 -8.68
N THR A 106 -8.02 2.28 -8.25
CA THR A 106 -6.86 1.93 -9.05
C THR A 106 -6.13 0.71 -8.49
N SER A 107 -5.18 0.20 -9.27
CA SER A 107 -4.15 -0.71 -8.78
C SER A 107 -2.81 -0.31 -9.41
N TYR A 108 -1.73 -0.49 -8.66
CA TYR A 108 -0.40 -0.12 -9.14
C TYR A 108 0.69 -1.00 -8.53
N HIS A 109 1.87 -0.92 -9.14
CA HIS A 109 3.08 -1.56 -8.65
C HIS A 109 4.04 -0.48 -8.15
N PRO A 110 4.26 -0.33 -6.84
CA PRO A 110 5.06 0.77 -6.29
C PRO A 110 6.52 0.72 -6.74
N SER A 111 7.02 -0.46 -7.10
CA SER A 111 8.42 -0.65 -7.50
C SER A 111 8.58 -1.76 -8.56
N ASN A 112 7.89 -1.61 -9.70
CA ASN A 112 7.82 -2.65 -10.75
C ASN A 112 9.16 -3.01 -11.41
N GLY A 113 10.21 -2.20 -11.20
CA GLY A 113 11.57 -2.50 -11.66
C GLY A 113 12.35 -3.44 -10.73
N SER A 114 11.89 -3.65 -9.51
CA SER A 114 12.63 -4.43 -8.48
C SER A 114 11.75 -5.34 -7.64
N SER A 115 10.43 -5.21 -7.71
CA SER A 115 9.49 -6.04 -6.96
C SER A 115 8.23 -6.34 -7.75
N ASP A 116 7.53 -7.40 -7.34
CA ASP A 116 6.20 -7.78 -7.85
C ASP A 116 5.05 -7.34 -6.93
N GLN A 117 5.33 -6.44 -5.96
CA GLN A 117 4.31 -5.91 -5.08
C GLN A 117 3.21 -5.23 -5.89
N THR A 118 1.97 -5.49 -5.49
CA THR A 118 0.78 -4.86 -6.06
C THR A 118 -0.03 -4.25 -4.94
N PHE A 119 -0.45 -3.01 -5.14
CA PHE A 119 -1.43 -2.33 -4.30
C PHE A 119 -2.75 -2.19 -5.03
N TYR A 120 -3.86 -2.47 -4.33
CA TYR A 120 -5.22 -2.20 -4.76
C TYR A 120 -5.76 -1.04 -3.93
N VAL A 121 -6.28 -0.02 -4.57
CA VAL A 121 -6.87 1.13 -3.90
C VAL A 121 -8.36 1.18 -4.19
N PHE A 122 -9.14 1.26 -3.14
CA PHE A 122 -10.59 1.40 -3.19
C PHE A 122 -11.00 2.75 -2.65
N MET A 123 -12.17 3.24 -3.05
CA MET A 123 -12.70 4.53 -2.63
C MET A 123 -14.08 4.37 -1.98
N ALA A 124 -14.30 5.09 -0.88
CA ALA A 124 -15.59 5.32 -0.27
C ALA A 124 -15.83 6.83 -0.08
N THR A 125 -17.09 7.24 -0.15
CA THR A 125 -17.52 8.65 0.08
C THR A 125 -18.32 8.83 1.35
N GLU A 126 -18.45 7.76 2.13
CA GLU A 126 -19.16 7.71 3.40
C GLU A 126 -18.33 6.90 4.39
N ALA A 127 -18.45 7.21 5.68
CA ALA A 127 -17.90 6.39 6.75
C ALA A 127 -18.68 6.59 8.05
N GLU A 128 -18.74 5.54 8.86
CA GLU A 128 -19.30 5.50 10.20
C GLU A 128 -18.18 5.37 11.23
N HIS A 129 -18.18 6.22 12.26
CA HIS A 129 -17.26 6.05 13.38
C HIS A 129 -17.72 4.88 14.26
N ILE A 130 -16.88 3.86 14.40
CA ILE A 130 -17.24 2.63 15.14
C ILE A 130 -16.50 2.49 16.48
N GLY A 131 -15.59 3.39 16.80
CA GLY A 131 -14.83 3.38 18.04
C GLY A 131 -13.38 3.81 17.86
N GLU A 132 -12.58 3.59 18.89
CA GLU A 132 -11.13 3.82 18.81
C GLU A 132 -10.48 2.74 17.92
N PRO A 133 -9.37 3.07 17.23
CA PRO A 133 -8.58 2.08 16.50
C PRO A 133 -8.19 0.89 17.39
N THR A 134 -8.28 -0.31 16.86
CA THR A 134 -7.84 -1.52 17.58
C THR A 134 -6.34 -1.73 17.45
N ASP A 135 -5.74 -1.26 16.34
CA ASP A 135 -4.29 -1.22 16.17
C ASP A 135 -3.71 0.13 16.59
N THR A 136 -3.38 0.24 17.87
CA THR A 136 -2.91 1.47 18.51
C THR A 136 -1.43 1.78 18.28
N ASN A 137 -0.69 0.86 17.62
CA ASN A 137 0.74 1.03 17.34
C ASN A 137 1.01 1.48 15.90
N GLU A 138 0.01 1.47 15.05
CA GLU A 138 0.17 1.75 13.63
C GLU A 138 0.15 3.24 13.30
N ALA A 139 -0.54 4.07 14.09
CA ALA A 139 -0.60 5.51 13.86
C ALA A 139 -0.50 6.32 15.17
N ASP A 140 0.16 7.47 15.10
CA ASP A 140 0.19 8.46 16.17
C ASP A 140 -1.11 9.27 16.23
N ARG A 141 -1.70 9.56 15.06
CA ARG A 141 -2.95 10.29 14.90
C ARG A 141 -3.77 9.77 13.73
N VAL A 142 -5.09 9.83 13.92
CA VAL A 142 -6.09 9.57 12.86
C VAL A 142 -6.87 10.87 12.65
N GLU A 143 -6.81 11.43 11.46
CA GLU A 143 -7.46 12.71 11.18
C GLU A 143 -8.18 12.73 9.83
N TRP A 144 -9.18 13.60 9.72
CA TRP A 144 -9.79 13.97 8.46
C TRP A 144 -9.05 15.17 7.89
N VAL A 145 -8.22 14.93 6.90
CA VAL A 145 -7.42 15.98 6.24
C VAL A 145 -8.26 16.65 5.16
N PRO A 146 -8.46 17.98 5.23
CA PRO A 146 -9.22 18.70 4.21
C PRO A 146 -8.61 18.51 2.82
N VAL A 147 -9.43 18.25 1.80
CA VAL A 147 -8.95 18.05 0.42
C VAL A 147 -8.16 19.26 -0.09
N ALA A 148 -8.52 20.47 0.37
CA ALA A 148 -7.80 21.70 0.00
C ALA A 148 -6.33 21.72 0.47
N ASP A 149 -6.03 21.03 1.58
CA ASP A 149 -4.69 21.01 2.19
C ASP A 149 -3.78 19.93 1.57
N LEU A 150 -4.36 18.89 0.96
CA LEU A 150 -3.60 17.75 0.43
C LEU A 150 -2.51 18.16 -0.56
N ARG A 151 -2.81 19.14 -1.45
CA ARG A 151 -1.81 19.59 -2.42
C ARG A 151 -0.57 20.20 -1.75
N GLY A 152 -0.77 20.96 -0.68
CA GLY A 152 0.31 21.53 0.13
C GLY A 152 1.11 20.43 0.83
N LEU A 153 0.42 19.51 1.51
CA LEU A 153 1.04 18.39 2.22
C LEU A 153 1.87 17.49 1.27
N ILE A 154 1.37 17.24 0.05
CA ILE A 154 2.12 16.49 -0.97
C ILE A 154 3.36 17.27 -1.41
N ALA A 155 3.22 18.58 -1.68
CA ALA A 155 4.34 19.41 -2.12
C ALA A 155 5.44 19.54 -1.05
N ASP A 156 5.05 19.53 0.22
CA ASP A 156 5.94 19.62 1.38
C ASP A 156 6.55 18.24 1.78
N GLY A 157 6.17 17.16 1.08
CA GLY A 157 6.65 15.81 1.34
C GLY A 157 6.05 15.15 2.58
N HIS A 158 4.90 15.62 3.03
CA HIS A 158 4.18 15.07 4.19
C HIS A 158 3.18 13.96 3.82
N VAL A 159 2.97 13.67 2.55
CA VAL A 159 2.26 12.48 2.07
C VAL A 159 3.29 11.59 1.39
N THR A 160 3.55 10.43 1.98
CA THR A 160 4.71 9.61 1.64
C THR A 160 4.34 8.26 1.03
N ASP A 161 3.06 7.87 1.08
CA ASP A 161 2.53 6.64 0.49
C ASP A 161 1.13 6.86 -0.10
#